data_b440006c21cad7f4fbd0b196b80d9f4f
#
_entry.id   b440006c21cad7f4fbd0b196b80d9f4f
#
_cell.length_a   1.000
_cell.length_b   1.000
_cell.length_c   1.000
_cell.angle_alpha   90.00
_cell.angle_beta   90.00
_cell.angle_gamma   90.00
#
_symmetry.space_group_name_H-M   'P 1'
#
loop_
_entity.id
_entity.type
_entity.pdbx_description
1 polymer ?
#
loop_
_entity_poly.entity_id
_entity_poly.type
_entity_poly.pdbx_seq_one_letter_code
_entity_poly.pdbx_strand_id
1 'polypeptide(L)' 'MSVDTMRGILKCQYGGAYKWITRVNNMSDGQVVAVYYRMLNSGQLKN' A
#
# COMPACT_ATOMS: atom_id res chain seq x y z
N MET A 1 -8.16 -4.68 -10.42
CA MET A 1 -6.80 -4.60 -9.88
C MET A 1 -6.63 -5.66 -8.80
N SER A 2 -5.55 -6.41 -8.85
CA SER A 2 -5.32 -7.46 -7.87
C SER A 2 -4.75 -6.92 -6.57
N VAL A 3 -4.90 -7.69 -5.49
CA VAL A 3 -4.32 -7.32 -4.20
C VAL A 3 -2.80 -7.22 -4.29
N ASP A 4 -2.19 -8.12 -5.06
CA ASP A 4 -0.74 -8.07 -5.23
C ASP A 4 -0.29 -6.77 -5.88
N THR A 5 -1.04 -6.27 -6.86
CA THR A 5 -0.75 -4.99 -7.49
C THR A 5 -0.90 -3.85 -6.49
N MET A 6 -1.99 -3.88 -5.70
CA MET A 6 -2.19 -2.87 -4.66
C MET A 6 -1.05 -2.87 -3.65
N ARG A 7 -0.63 -4.07 -3.22
CA ARG A 7 0.47 -4.19 -2.27
C ARG A 7 1.76 -3.61 -2.84
N GLY A 8 2.02 -3.86 -4.12
CA GLY A 8 3.18 -3.29 -4.80
C GLY A 8 3.14 -1.77 -4.84
N ILE A 9 1.97 -1.21 -5.14
CA ILE A 9 1.79 0.24 -5.18
C ILE A 9 2.06 0.83 -3.79
N LEU A 10 1.52 0.20 -2.74
CA LEU A 10 1.72 0.68 -1.38
C LEU A 10 3.21 0.66 -0.98
N LYS A 11 3.93 -0.38 -1.39
CA LYS A 11 5.35 -0.49 -1.06
C LYS A 11 6.17 0.65 -1.65
N CYS A 12 5.72 1.22 -2.76
CA CYS A 12 6.45 2.30 -3.42
C CYS A 12 6.22 3.66 -2.75
N GLN A 13 5.28 3.74 -1.82
CA GLN A 13 5.02 4.99 -1.12
C GLN A 13 6.14 5.29 -0.13
N TYR A 14 6.24 6.54 0.29
CA TYR A 14 7.24 6.98 1.27
C TYR A 14 8.67 6.67 0.81
N GLY A 15 8.90 6.73 -0.51
CA GLY A 15 10.24 6.49 -1.06
C GLY A 15 10.75 5.07 -0.90
N GLY A 16 9.86 4.12 -0.66
CA GLY A 16 10.25 2.72 -0.48
C GLY A 16 10.97 2.48 0.85
N ALA A 17 10.63 3.24 1.89
CA ALA A 17 11.26 3.09 3.20
C ALA A 17 11.11 1.65 3.71
N TYR A 18 12.21 1.09 4.23
CA TYR A 18 12.26 -0.30 4.64
C TYR A 18 11.19 -0.66 5.68
N LYS A 19 11.00 0.19 6.70
CA LYS A 19 10.00 -0.07 7.73
C LYS A 19 8.59 -0.10 7.16
N TRP A 20 8.32 0.77 6.19
CA TRP A 20 7.03 0.80 5.53
C TRP A 20 6.81 -0.45 4.69
N ILE A 21 7.84 -0.85 3.92
CA ILE A 21 7.77 -2.06 3.10
C ILE A 21 7.47 -3.28 3.97
N THR A 22 8.17 -3.40 5.11
CA THR A 22 7.95 -4.51 6.04
C THR A 22 6.51 -4.50 6.55
N ARG A 23 6.00 -3.33 6.89
CA ARG A 23 4.61 -3.21 7.37
C ARG A 23 3.63 -3.66 6.30
N VAL A 24 3.82 -3.22 5.05
CA VAL A 24 2.93 -3.60 3.95
C VAL A 24 2.99 -5.10 3.71
N ASN A 25 4.18 -5.69 3.77
CA ASN A 25 4.33 -7.13 3.59
C ASN A 25 3.58 -7.94 4.64
N ASN A 26 3.45 -7.41 5.85
CA ASN A 26 2.78 -8.10 6.95
C ASN A 26 1.28 -7.84 7.01
N MET A 27 0.76 -6.98 6.14
CA MET A 27 -0.68 -6.72 6.09
C MET A 27 -1.41 -7.90 5.46
N SER A 28 -2.59 -8.22 6.00
CA SER A 28 -3.49 -9.15 5.33
C SER A 28 -4.03 -8.53 4.05
N ASP A 29 -4.58 -9.37 3.16
CA ASP A 29 -5.13 -8.88 1.91
C ASP A 29 -6.23 -7.84 2.16
N GLY A 30 -7.12 -8.10 3.12
CA GLY A 30 -8.16 -7.14 3.46
C GLY A 30 -7.61 -5.82 3.95
N GLN A 31 -6.55 -5.86 4.73
CA GLN A 31 -5.89 -4.65 5.22
C GLN A 31 -5.27 -3.87 4.06
N VAL A 32 -4.61 -4.57 3.13
CA VAL A 32 -4.01 -3.93 1.97
C VAL A 32 -5.07 -3.18 1.17
N VAL A 33 -6.21 -3.81 0.92
CA VAL A 33 -7.30 -3.18 0.18
C VAL A 33 -7.80 -1.93 0.93
N ALA A 34 -8.02 -2.06 2.23
CA ALA A 34 -8.52 -0.95 3.04
C ALA A 34 -7.56 0.24 3.03
N VAL A 35 -6.26 -0.03 3.23
CA VAL A 35 -5.25 1.02 3.24
C VAL A 35 -5.11 1.65 1.87
N TYR A 36 -5.13 0.83 0.81
CA TYR A 36 -5.02 1.33 -0.55
C TYR A 36 -6.13 2.35 -0.84
N TYR A 37 -7.38 1.99 -0.56
CA TYR A 37 -8.49 2.89 -0.86
C TYR A 37 -8.50 4.11 0.05
N ARG A 38 -8.09 3.96 1.31
CA ARG A 38 -7.96 5.11 2.20
C ARG A 38 -6.97 6.13 1.63
N MET A 39 -5.81 5.66 1.20
CA MET A 39 -4.78 6.54 0.66
C MET A 39 -5.21 7.13 -0.69
N LEU A 40 -5.90 6.35 -1.50
CA LEU A 40 -6.42 6.83 -2.78
C LEU A 40 -7.39 7.97 -2.56
N ASN A 41 -8.34 7.79 -1.64
CA ASN A 41 -9.37 8.80 -1.37
C ASN A 41 -8.80 10.07 -0.74
N SER A 42 -7.74 9.94 0.03
CA SER A 42 -7.11 11.12 0.68
C SER A 42 -6.08 11.81 -0.22
N GLY A 43 -5.85 11.26 -1.42
CA GLY A 43 -4.89 11.82 -2.36
C GLY A 43 -3.43 11.56 -2.01
N GLN A 44 -3.18 10.59 -1.13
CA GLN A 44 -1.81 10.29 -0.71
C GLN A 44 -1.09 9.33 -1.66
N LEU A 45 -1.82 8.59 -2.47
CA LEU A 45 -1.19 7.67 -3.41
C LEU A 45 -0.53 8.41 -4.55
N LYS A 46 0.70 8.03 -4.83
CA LYS A 46 1.45 8.54 -5.98
C LYS A 46 1.70 7.39 -6.95
N ASN A 47 1.32 7.60 -8.16
CA ASN A 47 1.53 6.61 -9.22
C ASN A 47 2.66 7.02 -10.12
#